data_0e5bde92dc6baaa2635103dee524a244
#
_entry.id   0e5bde92dc6baaa2635103dee524a244
#
_cell.length_a   1.000
_cell.length_b   1.000
_cell.length_c   1.000
_cell.angle_alpha   90.00
_cell.angle_beta   90.00
_cell.angle_gamma   90.00
#
_symmetry.space_group_name_H-M   'P 1'
#
loop_
_entity.id
_entity.type
_entity.pdbx_description
1 polymer ?
#
loop_
_entity_poly.entity_id
_entity_poly.type
_entity_poly.pdbx_seq_one_letter_code
_entity_poly.pdbx_strand_id
1 'polypeptide(L)'
;GPNEAQMEILKTIKRGYSNAGAIITSMTRFCNEHQLQAGHIHNALDSLEKSGYVKRKGQRLIAQLYFSLTEKGDAAACANMSETELKTIAVYGVDSQAIQFMHWIEKDDATMSEISGKHSIYMMELSAISEHLSDLGLVRVFGQGRLKAGLTDAGRQLLRKTAAQHS
;
A
#
# COMPACT_ATOMS: atom_id res chain seq x y z
N GLY A 1 -15.46 -5.94 17.75
CA GLY A 1 -14.48 -6.10 16.70
C GLY A 1 -13.89 -4.78 16.23
N PRO A 2 -13.01 -4.79 15.25
CA PRO A 2 -12.42 -3.55 14.75
C PRO A 2 -13.46 -2.61 14.17
N ASN A 3 -13.29 -1.30 14.45
CA ASN A 3 -14.12 -0.29 13.81
C ASN A 3 -13.67 -0.08 12.35
N GLU A 4 -14.34 0.82 11.65
CA GLU A 4 -14.09 1.06 10.22
C GLU A 4 -12.64 1.49 9.94
N ALA A 5 -12.11 2.44 10.73
CA ALA A 5 -10.73 2.90 10.56
C ALA A 5 -9.73 1.79 10.88
N GLN A 6 -9.95 1.05 11.95
CA GLN A 6 -9.11 -0.09 12.32
C GLN A 6 -9.12 -1.17 11.23
N MET A 7 -10.29 -1.46 10.68
CA MET A 7 -10.40 -2.43 9.59
C MET A 7 -9.63 -1.98 8.35
N GLU A 8 -9.72 -0.71 8.00
CA GLU A 8 -8.96 -0.17 6.87
C GLU A 8 -7.45 -0.31 7.08
N ILE A 9 -6.98 -0.09 8.31
CA ILE A 9 -5.58 -0.31 8.67
C ILE A 9 -5.19 -1.78 8.46
N LEU A 10 -6.00 -2.72 8.93
CA LEU A 10 -5.70 -4.15 8.78
C LEU A 10 -5.60 -4.55 7.31
N LYS A 11 -6.52 -4.06 6.48
CA LYS A 11 -6.47 -4.30 5.03
C LYS A 11 -5.24 -3.67 4.39
N THR A 12 -4.87 -2.48 4.81
CA THR A 12 -3.68 -1.78 4.32
C THR A 12 -2.41 -2.57 4.62
N ILE A 13 -2.29 -3.10 5.84
CA ILE A 13 -1.16 -3.96 6.21
C ILE A 13 -1.17 -5.24 5.36
N LYS A 14 -2.34 -5.83 5.14
CA LYS A 14 -2.47 -7.02 4.29
C LYS A 14 -2.00 -6.76 2.86
N ARG A 15 -2.21 -5.55 2.35
CA ARG A 15 -1.73 -5.14 1.02
C ARG A 15 -0.22 -4.95 0.94
N GLY A 16 0.48 -4.93 2.08
CA GLY A 16 1.93 -4.89 2.13
C GLY A 16 2.53 -3.65 2.79
N TYR A 17 1.72 -2.70 3.22
CA TYR A 17 2.19 -1.49 3.87
C TYR A 17 2.42 -1.76 5.36
N SER A 18 3.66 -1.74 5.81
CA SER A 18 4.00 -2.22 7.15
C SER A 18 4.49 -1.15 8.11
N ASN A 19 5.07 -0.05 7.63
CA ASN A 19 5.48 1.01 8.55
C ASN A 19 4.36 2.04 8.73
N ALA A 20 4.35 2.71 9.88
CA ALA A 20 3.28 3.64 10.23
C ALA A 20 3.13 4.77 9.20
N GLY A 21 4.25 5.31 8.70
CA GLY A 21 4.21 6.37 7.69
C GLY A 21 3.56 5.92 6.40
N ALA A 22 3.95 4.75 5.89
CA ALA A 22 3.38 4.18 4.66
C ALA A 22 1.89 3.84 4.84
N ILE A 23 1.51 3.31 5.99
CA ILE A 23 0.10 3.03 6.30
C ILE A 23 -0.71 4.32 6.22
N ILE A 24 -0.25 5.38 6.89
CA ILE A 24 -0.95 6.67 6.93
C ILE A 24 -1.05 7.28 5.53
N THR A 25 0.05 7.32 4.79
CA THR A 25 0.05 7.95 3.45
C THR A 25 -0.77 7.15 2.44
N SER A 26 -0.76 5.83 2.53
CA SER A 26 -1.59 5.01 1.65
C SER A 26 -3.09 5.15 1.96
N MET A 27 -3.44 5.56 3.18
CA MET A 27 -4.82 5.77 3.61
C MET A 27 -5.31 7.21 3.40
N THR A 28 -4.62 8.02 2.63
CA THR A 28 -4.93 9.45 2.45
C THR A 28 -6.39 9.67 2.05
N ARG A 29 -6.90 8.92 1.08
CA ARG A 29 -8.30 9.05 0.63
C ARG A 29 -9.27 8.72 1.75
N PHE A 30 -9.05 7.61 2.42
CA PHE A 30 -9.88 7.19 3.54
C PHE A 30 -9.89 8.25 4.65
N CYS A 31 -8.70 8.74 5.01
CA CYS A 31 -8.58 9.76 6.06
C CYS A 31 -9.29 11.06 5.67
N ASN A 32 -9.17 11.49 4.41
CA ASN A 32 -9.87 12.69 3.94
C ASN A 32 -11.39 12.52 3.96
N GLU A 33 -11.87 11.37 3.52
CA GLU A 33 -13.32 11.09 3.51
C GLU A 33 -13.92 11.02 4.91
N HIS A 34 -13.14 10.55 5.89
CA HIS A 34 -13.59 10.37 7.26
C HIS A 34 -13.10 11.47 8.21
N GLN A 35 -12.43 12.49 7.68
CA GLN A 35 -11.89 13.62 8.44
C GLN A 35 -10.96 13.16 9.59
N LEU A 36 -10.10 12.19 9.27
CA LEU A 36 -9.12 11.65 10.20
C LEU A 36 -7.75 12.25 9.93
N GLN A 37 -6.97 12.41 11.00
CA GLN A 37 -5.59 12.88 10.95
C GLN A 37 -4.65 11.75 11.34
N ALA A 38 -3.34 11.96 11.13
CA ALA A 38 -2.31 10.97 11.44
C ALA A 38 -2.39 10.46 12.89
N GLY A 39 -2.69 11.34 13.84
CA GLY A 39 -2.85 10.96 15.24
C GLY A 39 -3.94 9.93 15.47
N HIS A 40 -5.05 10.02 14.73
CA HIS A 40 -6.12 9.03 14.82
C HIS A 40 -5.64 7.64 14.37
N ILE A 41 -4.81 7.60 13.32
CA ILE A 41 -4.28 6.34 12.81
C ILE A 41 -3.27 5.75 13.79
N HIS A 42 -2.39 6.56 14.37
CA HIS A 42 -1.47 6.09 15.41
C HIS A 42 -2.23 5.52 16.62
N ASN A 43 -3.28 6.18 17.05
CA ASN A 43 -4.12 5.69 18.16
C ASN A 43 -4.81 4.39 17.80
N ALA A 44 -5.30 4.26 16.57
CA ALA A 44 -5.93 3.04 16.10
C ALA A 44 -4.94 1.87 16.03
N LEU A 45 -3.69 2.14 15.60
CA LEU A 45 -2.64 1.13 15.61
C LEU A 45 -2.33 0.65 17.03
N ASP A 46 -2.26 1.56 18.00
CA ASP A 46 -2.05 1.20 19.39
C ASP A 46 -3.19 0.32 19.92
N SER A 47 -4.42 0.66 19.60
CA SER A 47 -5.59 -0.14 19.99
C SER A 47 -5.58 -1.53 19.35
N LEU A 48 -5.20 -1.62 18.07
CA LEU A 48 -5.09 -2.89 17.37
C LEU A 48 -4.00 -3.78 17.96
N GLU A 49 -2.91 -3.18 18.39
CA GLU A 49 -1.84 -3.92 19.08
C GLU A 49 -2.34 -4.49 20.40
N LYS A 50 -2.98 -3.64 21.21
CA LYS A 50 -3.52 -4.06 22.52
C LYS A 50 -4.57 -5.15 22.39
N SER A 51 -5.36 -5.10 21.33
CA SER A 51 -6.42 -6.09 21.08
C SER A 51 -5.92 -7.34 20.35
N GLY A 52 -4.63 -7.42 20.04
CA GLY A 52 -4.03 -8.60 19.47
C GLY A 52 -4.21 -8.78 17.97
N TYR A 53 -4.58 -7.72 17.23
CA TYR A 53 -4.73 -7.79 15.77
C TYR A 53 -3.43 -7.53 15.03
N VAL A 54 -2.54 -6.73 15.60
CA VAL A 54 -1.23 -6.45 15.02
C VAL A 54 -0.13 -6.65 16.04
N LYS A 55 1.08 -6.90 15.54
CA LYS A 55 2.30 -6.93 16.33
C LYS A 55 3.18 -5.77 15.90
N ARG A 56 3.70 -5.05 16.88
CA ARG A 56 4.71 -4.05 16.65
C ARG A 56 6.05 -4.75 16.56
N LYS A 57 6.75 -4.57 15.44
CA LYS A 57 8.12 -5.06 15.35
C LYS A 57 9.04 -4.05 16.01
N GLY A 58 9.73 -4.51 17.05
CA GLY A 58 10.59 -3.68 17.85
C GLY A 58 11.76 -3.14 17.04
N GLN A 59 11.76 -1.85 16.83
CA GLN A 59 12.93 -1.14 16.37
C GLN A 59 13.29 -0.13 17.41
N ARG A 60 14.53 -0.18 17.85
CA ARG A 60 15.03 0.79 18.81
C ARG A 60 15.26 2.15 18.20
N LEU A 61 15.35 2.21 16.89
CA LEU A 61 15.59 3.46 16.21
C LEU A 61 14.27 4.16 15.98
N ILE A 62 14.28 5.37 16.37
CA ILE A 62 13.21 6.29 16.62
C ILE A 62 12.29 6.53 15.43
N ALA A 63 12.69 6.17 14.21
CA ALA A 63 12.05 6.72 13.07
C ALA A 63 11.03 5.79 12.40
N GLN A 64 11.02 4.50 12.73
CA GLN A 64 10.18 3.58 11.99
C GLN A 64 9.55 2.53 12.89
N LEU A 65 8.24 2.68 13.05
CA LEU A 65 7.43 1.66 13.69
C LEU A 65 6.87 0.76 12.60
N TYR A 66 7.17 -0.53 12.70
CA TYR A 66 6.67 -1.54 11.78
C TYR A 66 5.58 -2.37 12.45
N PHE A 67 4.60 -2.75 11.67
CA PHE A 67 3.48 -3.56 12.13
C PHE A 67 3.29 -4.75 11.22
N SER A 68 2.93 -5.89 11.79
CA SER A 68 2.53 -7.06 11.04
C SER A 68 1.21 -7.59 11.60
N LEU A 69 0.45 -8.28 10.76
CA LEU A 69 -0.80 -8.89 11.20
C LEU A 69 -0.50 -10.13 12.05
N THR A 70 -1.27 -10.30 13.12
CA THR A 70 -1.35 -11.58 13.82
C THR A 70 -2.29 -12.49 13.04
N GLU A 71 -2.43 -13.75 13.44
CA GLU A 71 -3.45 -14.64 12.86
C GLU A 71 -4.84 -14.00 12.95
N LYS A 72 -5.15 -13.41 14.11
CA LYS A 72 -6.43 -12.74 14.34
C LYS A 72 -6.61 -11.56 13.40
N GLY A 73 -5.57 -10.76 13.22
CA GLY A 73 -5.60 -9.60 12.32
C GLY A 73 -5.72 -10.01 10.86
N ASP A 74 -4.98 -11.04 10.45
CA ASP A 74 -5.05 -11.56 9.09
C ASP A 74 -6.45 -12.11 8.78
N ALA A 75 -7.03 -12.86 9.71
CA ALA A 75 -8.38 -13.39 9.54
C ALA A 75 -9.40 -12.25 9.39
N ALA A 76 -9.28 -11.20 10.21
CA ALA A 76 -10.17 -10.05 10.13
C ALA A 76 -10.03 -9.31 8.80
N ALA A 77 -8.81 -9.08 8.34
CA ALA A 77 -8.56 -8.44 7.04
C ALA A 77 -9.15 -9.27 5.90
N CYS A 78 -8.86 -10.57 5.87
CA CYS A 78 -9.34 -11.47 4.82
C CYS A 78 -10.87 -11.53 4.77
N ALA A 79 -11.54 -11.52 5.92
CA ALA A 79 -13.01 -11.53 5.96
C ALA A 79 -13.63 -10.26 5.36
N ASN A 80 -12.86 -9.18 5.24
CA ASN A 80 -13.33 -7.89 4.76
C ASN A 80 -12.72 -7.47 3.42
N MET A 81 -12.07 -8.39 2.74
CA MET A 81 -11.50 -8.17 1.41
C MET A 81 -12.12 -9.13 0.42
N SER A 82 -12.21 -8.73 -0.85
CA SER A 82 -12.77 -9.61 -1.87
C SER A 82 -11.82 -10.78 -2.15
N GLU A 83 -12.38 -11.87 -2.60
CA GLU A 83 -11.64 -13.06 -3.01
C GLU A 83 -10.63 -12.72 -4.12
N THR A 84 -11.04 -11.89 -5.07
CA THR A 84 -10.20 -11.43 -6.17
C THR A 84 -9.00 -10.62 -5.65
N GLU A 85 -9.23 -9.71 -4.71
CA GLU A 85 -8.16 -8.92 -4.11
C GLU A 85 -7.16 -9.81 -3.37
N LEU A 86 -7.65 -10.73 -2.56
CA LEU A 86 -6.79 -11.65 -1.81
C LEU A 86 -5.98 -12.55 -2.74
N LYS A 87 -6.59 -13.04 -3.82
CA LYS A 87 -5.92 -13.86 -4.81
C LYS A 87 -4.80 -13.08 -5.51
N THR A 88 -5.07 -11.84 -5.87
CA THR A 88 -4.09 -10.96 -6.51
C THR A 88 -2.86 -10.80 -5.62
N ILE A 89 -3.06 -10.51 -4.33
CA ILE A 89 -1.96 -10.36 -3.38
C ILE A 89 -1.18 -11.68 -3.25
N ALA A 90 -1.89 -12.81 -3.14
CA ALA A 90 -1.27 -14.11 -2.97
C ALA A 90 -0.43 -14.51 -4.19
N VAL A 91 -0.91 -14.24 -5.39
CA VAL A 91 -0.25 -14.65 -6.64
C VAL A 91 0.88 -13.71 -7.03
N TYR A 92 0.68 -12.40 -6.90
CA TYR A 92 1.62 -11.39 -7.41
C TYR A 92 2.45 -10.71 -6.33
N GLY A 93 2.10 -10.87 -5.06
CA GLY A 93 2.80 -10.23 -3.95
C GLY A 93 2.49 -8.75 -3.77
N VAL A 94 1.61 -8.21 -4.58
CA VAL A 94 1.16 -6.81 -4.52
C VAL A 94 -0.33 -6.74 -4.83
N ASP A 95 -0.98 -5.65 -4.42
CA ASP A 95 -2.42 -5.48 -4.64
C ASP A 95 -2.73 -4.95 -6.05
N SER A 96 -4.01 -4.93 -6.39
CA SER A 96 -4.48 -4.50 -7.70
C SER A 96 -4.13 -3.05 -8.02
N GLN A 97 -4.16 -2.17 -7.03
CA GLN A 97 -3.83 -0.75 -7.23
C GLN A 97 -2.35 -0.59 -7.60
N ALA A 98 -1.47 -1.34 -6.97
CA ALA A 98 -0.05 -1.31 -7.30
C ALA A 98 0.19 -1.83 -8.73
N ILE A 99 -0.48 -2.90 -9.13
CA ILE A 99 -0.41 -3.42 -10.50
C ILE A 99 -0.91 -2.37 -11.49
N GLN A 100 -2.00 -1.71 -11.19
CA GLN A 100 -2.54 -0.66 -12.05
C GLN A 100 -1.56 0.50 -12.21
N PHE A 101 -0.93 0.93 -11.12
CA PHE A 101 0.11 1.96 -11.17
C PHE A 101 1.26 1.53 -12.10
N MET A 102 1.70 0.28 -12.01
CA MET A 102 2.76 -0.25 -12.86
C MET A 102 2.35 -0.21 -14.33
N HIS A 103 1.10 -0.51 -14.66
CA HIS A 103 0.58 -0.38 -16.03
C HIS A 103 0.60 1.07 -16.50
N TRP A 104 0.25 2.02 -15.64
CA TRP A 104 0.28 3.44 -16.01
C TRP A 104 1.70 3.89 -16.39
N ILE A 105 2.70 3.54 -15.58
CA ILE A 105 4.07 3.96 -15.83
C ILE A 105 4.73 3.19 -16.97
N GLU A 106 4.23 2.02 -17.32
CA GLU A 106 4.68 1.28 -18.50
C GLU A 106 4.23 1.98 -19.77
N LYS A 107 3.00 2.47 -19.80
CA LYS A 107 2.42 3.06 -21.01
C LYS A 107 2.83 4.51 -21.25
N ASP A 108 2.93 5.29 -20.21
CA ASP A 108 3.09 6.73 -20.30
C ASP A 108 4.41 7.19 -19.66
N ASP A 109 5.19 7.95 -20.39
CA ASP A 109 6.35 8.66 -19.83
C ASP A 109 5.84 9.93 -19.13
N ALA A 110 5.24 9.75 -17.96
CA ALA A 110 4.60 10.82 -17.22
C ALA A 110 5.25 11.02 -15.85
N THR A 111 5.23 12.26 -15.37
CA THR A 111 5.64 12.54 -13.99
C THR A 111 4.59 12.03 -13.01
N MET A 112 4.98 11.86 -11.76
CA MET A 112 4.05 11.47 -10.70
C MET A 112 2.90 12.46 -10.58
N SER A 113 3.18 13.75 -10.73
CA SER A 113 2.16 14.80 -10.70
C SER A 113 1.15 14.64 -11.84
N GLU A 114 1.63 14.33 -13.05
CA GLU A 114 0.76 14.10 -14.21
C GLU A 114 -0.13 12.87 -14.01
N ILE A 115 0.43 11.79 -13.46
CA ILE A 115 -0.33 10.58 -13.12
C ILE A 115 -1.41 10.89 -12.08
N SER A 116 -1.06 11.64 -11.05
CA SER A 116 -2.00 12.07 -10.01
C SER A 116 -3.21 12.79 -10.61
N GLY A 117 -2.95 13.74 -11.49
CA GLY A 117 -4.03 14.50 -12.15
C GLY A 117 -4.84 13.66 -13.10
N LYS A 118 -4.18 12.86 -13.95
CA LYS A 118 -4.85 12.05 -14.96
C LYS A 118 -5.77 10.97 -14.36
N HIS A 119 -5.34 10.36 -13.27
CA HIS A 119 -6.06 9.23 -12.67
C HIS A 119 -6.78 9.58 -11.38
N SER A 120 -6.81 10.85 -11.00
CA SER A 120 -7.50 11.33 -9.79
C SER A 120 -7.08 10.58 -8.53
N ILE A 121 -5.77 10.40 -8.37
CA ILE A 121 -5.19 9.76 -7.20
C ILE A 121 -4.29 10.75 -6.48
N TYR A 122 -4.34 10.77 -5.17
CA TYR A 122 -3.54 11.69 -4.36
C TYR A 122 -2.05 11.43 -4.53
N MET A 123 -1.26 12.50 -4.55
CA MET A 123 0.20 12.39 -4.61
C MET A 123 0.76 11.55 -3.45
N MET A 124 0.19 11.67 -2.27
CA MET A 124 0.62 10.89 -1.12
C MET A 124 0.35 9.40 -1.31
N GLU A 125 -0.78 9.05 -1.93
CA GLU A 125 -1.08 7.65 -2.28
C GLU A 125 -0.06 7.12 -3.29
N LEU A 126 0.23 7.89 -4.33
CA LEU A 126 1.23 7.51 -5.33
C LEU A 126 2.61 7.36 -4.70
N SER A 127 2.96 8.25 -3.78
CA SER A 127 4.22 8.16 -3.05
C SER A 127 4.31 6.85 -2.27
N ALA A 128 3.25 6.48 -1.57
CA ALA A 128 3.22 5.21 -0.81
C ALA A 128 3.34 4.00 -1.74
N ILE A 129 2.61 3.99 -2.85
CA ILE A 129 2.64 2.89 -3.82
C ILE A 129 4.03 2.77 -4.45
N SER A 130 4.60 3.88 -4.93
CA SER A 130 5.90 3.85 -5.60
C SER A 130 7.02 3.46 -4.66
N GLU A 131 6.97 3.92 -3.41
CA GLU A 131 7.97 3.55 -2.40
C GLU A 131 7.87 2.06 -2.07
N HIS A 132 6.66 1.54 -1.90
CA HIS A 132 6.42 0.12 -1.66
C HIS A 132 6.97 -0.74 -2.82
N LEU A 133 6.65 -0.37 -4.05
CA LEU A 133 7.12 -1.09 -5.22
C LEU A 133 8.63 -0.95 -5.42
N SER A 134 9.21 0.19 -5.05
CA SER A 134 10.65 0.38 -5.06
C SER A 134 11.34 -0.53 -4.04
N ASP A 135 10.78 -0.66 -2.85
CA ASP A 135 11.30 -1.56 -1.82
C ASP A 135 11.27 -3.02 -2.26
N LEU A 136 10.29 -3.38 -3.08
CA LEU A 136 10.17 -4.73 -3.66
C LEU A 136 11.03 -4.91 -4.91
N GLY A 137 11.72 -3.87 -5.38
CA GLY A 137 12.56 -3.94 -6.57
C GLY A 137 11.78 -3.98 -7.89
N LEU A 138 10.53 -3.56 -7.88
CA LEU A 138 9.65 -3.62 -9.07
C LEU A 138 9.64 -2.32 -9.87
N VAL A 139 9.91 -1.20 -9.22
CA VAL A 139 10.01 0.12 -9.87
C VAL A 139 11.22 0.87 -9.34
N ARG A 140 11.65 1.89 -10.09
CA ARG A 140 12.62 2.89 -9.64
C ARG A 140 11.98 4.25 -9.74
N VAL A 141 12.19 5.07 -8.72
CA VAL A 141 11.76 6.47 -8.72
C VAL A 141 12.99 7.33 -8.98
N PHE A 142 12.89 8.25 -9.90
CA PHE A 142 14.02 9.08 -10.32
C PHE A 142 13.55 10.48 -10.69
N GLY A 143 14.51 11.38 -10.88
CA GLY A 143 14.27 12.76 -11.24
C GLY A 143 14.50 13.71 -10.08
N GLN A 144 14.73 14.97 -10.41
CA GLN A 144 14.90 16.06 -9.44
C GLN A 144 13.76 17.05 -9.66
N GLY A 145 12.97 17.27 -8.61
CA GLY A 145 11.83 18.18 -8.66
C GLY A 145 10.62 17.63 -9.38
N ARG A 146 10.81 16.94 -10.50
CA ARG A 146 9.74 16.28 -11.26
C ARG A 146 9.99 14.77 -11.22
N LEU A 147 9.42 14.13 -10.24
CA LEU A 147 9.64 12.70 -10.05
C LEU A 147 8.89 11.87 -11.08
N LYS A 148 9.58 10.85 -11.58
CA LYS A 148 9.02 9.82 -12.45
C LYS A 148 9.30 8.45 -11.85
N ALA A 149 8.50 7.48 -12.21
CA ALA A 149 8.73 6.08 -11.86
C ALA A 149 8.87 5.27 -13.14
N GLY A 150 9.77 4.30 -13.11
CA GLY A 150 9.97 3.39 -14.24
C GLY A 150 10.01 1.95 -13.73
N LEU A 151 9.61 1.02 -14.59
CA LEU A 151 9.66 -0.40 -14.26
C LEU A 151 11.10 -0.92 -14.29
N THR A 152 11.41 -1.78 -13.34
CA THR A 152 12.61 -2.64 -13.41
C THR A 152 12.32 -3.84 -14.28
N ASP A 153 13.35 -4.67 -14.56
CA ASP A 153 13.13 -5.94 -15.25
C ASP A 153 12.16 -6.84 -14.48
N ALA A 154 12.28 -6.89 -13.16
CA ALA A 154 11.36 -7.64 -12.32
C ALA A 154 9.92 -7.10 -12.41
N GLY A 155 9.76 -5.79 -12.48
CA GLY A 155 8.45 -5.16 -12.67
C GLY A 155 7.83 -5.51 -14.00
N ARG A 156 8.61 -5.47 -15.08
CA ARG A 156 8.13 -5.88 -16.40
C ARG A 156 7.74 -7.36 -16.45
N GLN A 157 8.50 -8.20 -15.79
CA GLN A 157 8.18 -9.63 -15.69
C GLN A 157 6.88 -9.86 -14.95
N LEU A 158 6.65 -9.11 -13.86
CA LEU A 158 5.40 -9.20 -13.10
C LEU A 158 4.20 -8.81 -13.99
N LEU A 159 4.31 -7.71 -14.74
CA LEU A 159 3.23 -7.29 -15.63
C LEU A 159 2.95 -8.31 -16.73
N ARG A 160 3.99 -8.95 -17.29
CA ARG A 160 3.79 -10.05 -18.26
C ARG A 160 3.04 -11.21 -17.64
N LYS A 161 3.34 -11.52 -16.38
CA LYS A 161 2.64 -12.58 -15.62
C LYS A 161 1.17 -12.24 -15.43
N THR A 162 0.84 -10.97 -15.11
CA THR A 162 -0.55 -10.55 -14.97
C THR A 162 -1.29 -10.65 -16.30
N ALA A 163 -0.67 -10.26 -17.40
CA ALA A 163 -1.26 -10.36 -18.74
C ALA A 163 -1.55 -11.82 -19.13
N ALA A 164 -0.61 -12.74 -18.83
CA ALA A 164 -0.77 -14.15 -19.14
C ALA A 164 -1.95 -14.78 -18.37
N GLN A 165 -2.24 -14.31 -17.16
CA GLN A 165 -3.36 -14.82 -16.36
C GLN A 165 -4.73 -14.35 -16.87
N HIS A 166 -4.77 -13.30 -17.69
CA HIS A 166 -6.01 -12.72 -18.21
C HIS A 166 -6.27 -13.05 -19.68
N SER A 167 -5.38 -13.82 -20.27
CA SER A 167 -5.54 -14.24 -21.68
C SER A 167 -6.17 -15.62 -21.82
#